data_4d9292faaac17ec2a66e3cf385f7ba65
#
_entry.id   4d9292faaac17ec2a66e3cf385f7ba65
#
_cell.length_a   1.000
_cell.length_b   1.000
_cell.length_c   1.000
_cell.angle_alpha   90.00
_cell.angle_beta   90.00
_cell.angle_gamma   90.00
#
_symmetry.space_group_name_H-M   'P 1'
#
loop_
_entity.id
_entity.type
_entity.pdbx_description
1 polymer ?
#
loop_
_entity_poly.entity_id
_entity_poly.type
_entity_poly.pdbx_seq_one_letter_code
_entity_poly.pdbx_strand_id
1 'polypeptide(L)'
;CTSPASIKATGSGGFPPYTYTWHGMIPGQTYTATQPGKYCVTVTDTKLCGKIACFTVSINPMILDIKSTAISCPGVNNGSANVTVTGGTAPYEYKWSTGATTSAINNLQPGTYTVTVIDAGGCSGTATTTVAGKNPIQIVLDPDNPICAGDLNGAIAASASGGNGGFIYRWSTGATTNTIAGLSEGIYTVTATDVRGCTATATDTLLPGSNLAVKPIGV
;
A
#
# COMPACT_ATOMS: atom_id res chain seq x y z
N CYS A 1 10.53 12.93 17.15
CA CYS A 1 11.69 12.83 18.04
C CYS A 1 12.21 14.22 18.28
N THR A 2 12.24 14.62 19.51
CA THR A 2 12.92 15.82 19.96
C THR A 2 14.24 15.36 20.57
N SER A 3 15.31 15.23 19.75
CA SER A 3 16.64 15.09 20.34
C SER A 3 16.91 16.32 21.19
N PRO A 4 17.22 16.17 22.46
CA PRO A 4 17.49 17.30 23.30
C PRO A 4 18.72 18.05 22.76
N ALA A 5 18.57 19.35 22.51
CA ALA A 5 19.67 20.19 22.07
C ALA A 5 20.49 20.63 23.28
N SER A 6 21.77 20.30 23.28
CA SER A 6 22.72 20.79 24.30
C SER A 6 23.25 22.16 23.88
N ILE A 7 22.95 23.20 24.65
CA ILE A 7 23.38 24.58 24.43
C ILE A 7 24.45 24.89 25.46
N LYS A 8 25.68 25.25 25.00
CA LYS A 8 26.77 25.66 25.85
C LYS A 8 27.00 27.17 25.73
N ALA A 9 27.03 27.87 26.85
CA ALA A 9 27.38 29.26 26.90
C ALA A 9 28.85 29.45 27.33
N THR A 10 29.53 30.44 26.75
CA THR A 10 30.87 30.84 27.14
C THR A 10 30.92 32.34 27.38
N GLY A 11 31.46 32.76 28.52
CA GLY A 11 31.71 34.15 28.84
C GLY A 11 33.11 34.59 28.42
N SER A 12 33.25 35.84 28.00
CA SER A 12 34.53 36.46 27.70
C SER A 12 34.51 37.94 28.08
N GLY A 13 35.66 38.51 28.43
CA GLY A 13 35.77 39.88 28.98
C GLY A 13 35.31 39.97 30.42
N GLY A 14 35.43 41.15 31.04
CA GLY A 14 35.10 41.34 32.45
C GLY A 14 36.04 40.61 33.42
N PHE A 15 35.50 40.23 34.57
CA PHE A 15 36.27 39.64 35.70
C PHE A 15 35.86 38.20 35.96
N PRO A 16 36.62 37.18 35.47
CA PRO A 16 36.32 35.79 35.76
C PRO A 16 36.49 35.43 37.21
N PRO A 17 35.91 34.31 37.73
CA PRO A 17 35.10 33.34 37.00
C PRO A 17 33.67 33.85 36.72
N TYR A 18 33.03 33.25 35.66
CA TYR A 18 31.66 33.61 35.27
C TYR A 18 30.65 32.64 35.85
N THR A 19 29.50 33.18 36.24
CA THR A 19 28.31 32.39 36.55
C THR A 19 27.32 32.43 35.41
N TYR A 20 26.58 31.34 35.21
CA TYR A 20 25.63 31.14 34.12
C TYR A 20 24.26 30.80 34.70
N THR A 21 23.25 31.54 34.31
CA THR A 21 21.87 31.27 34.74
C THR A 21 20.95 31.30 33.55
N TRP A 22 20.35 30.15 33.26
CA TRP A 22 19.39 29.99 32.17
C TRP A 22 17.98 30.39 32.61
N HIS A 23 17.11 30.58 31.63
CA HIS A 23 15.70 30.87 31.86
C HIS A 23 15.10 29.94 32.92
N GLY A 24 14.38 30.50 33.91
CA GLY A 24 13.86 29.73 35.04
C GLY A 24 14.85 29.49 36.19
N MET A 25 15.96 30.23 36.24
CA MET A 25 16.98 30.18 37.31
C MET A 25 17.77 28.83 37.36
N ILE A 26 17.92 28.14 36.24
CA ILE A 26 18.74 26.93 36.13
C ILE A 26 20.20 27.35 36.03
N PRO A 27 21.07 26.99 37.02
CA PRO A 27 22.48 27.29 36.96
C PRO A 27 23.26 26.30 36.07
N GLY A 28 24.35 26.79 35.48
CA GLY A 28 25.27 25.93 34.72
C GLY A 28 25.66 26.49 33.36
N GLN A 29 26.84 26.11 32.89
CA GLN A 29 27.35 26.53 31.60
C GLN A 29 26.61 25.87 30.41
N THR A 30 26.02 24.70 30.65
CA THR A 30 25.30 23.91 29.63
C THR A 30 23.84 23.77 30.03
N TYR A 31 22.96 23.91 29.05
CA TYR A 31 21.52 23.71 29.18
C TYR A 31 21.04 22.69 28.13
N THR A 32 20.18 21.78 28.55
CA THR A 32 19.58 20.80 27.65
C THR A 32 18.15 21.23 27.30
N ALA A 33 17.95 21.72 26.09
CA ALA A 33 16.65 22.11 25.58
C ALA A 33 15.91 20.86 25.03
N THR A 34 14.75 20.55 25.62
CA THR A 34 13.90 19.41 25.25
C THR A 34 12.72 19.81 24.35
N GLN A 35 12.50 21.10 24.16
CA GLN A 35 11.41 21.67 23.35
C GLN A 35 11.96 22.75 22.42
N PRO A 36 11.28 23.03 21.29
CA PRO A 36 11.61 24.21 20.49
C PRO A 36 11.28 25.48 21.28
N GLY A 37 12.08 26.48 21.08
CA GLY A 37 11.83 27.75 21.77
C GLY A 37 13.07 28.64 21.84
N LYS A 38 12.89 29.81 22.42
CA LYS A 38 13.96 30.76 22.67
C LYS A 38 14.52 30.54 24.07
N TYR A 39 15.78 30.22 24.17
CA TYR A 39 16.51 29.96 25.42
C TYR A 39 17.51 31.08 25.65
N CYS A 40 17.43 31.73 26.82
CA CYS A 40 18.30 32.82 27.16
C CYS A 40 19.16 32.45 28.39
N VAL A 41 20.41 32.83 28.38
CA VAL A 41 21.35 32.67 29.47
C VAL A 41 21.84 34.06 29.90
N THR A 42 21.85 34.30 31.20
CA THR A 42 22.53 35.46 31.81
C THR A 42 23.91 34.98 32.26
N VAL A 43 24.94 35.61 31.73
CA VAL A 43 26.34 35.38 32.14
C VAL A 43 26.76 36.58 33.03
N THR A 44 27.20 36.30 34.24
CA THR A 44 27.56 37.32 35.21
C THR A 44 28.99 37.09 35.68
N ASP A 45 29.79 38.15 35.73
CA ASP A 45 31.16 38.13 36.24
C ASP A 45 31.22 38.32 37.78
N THR A 46 32.39 38.27 38.37
CA THR A 46 32.60 38.43 39.82
C THR A 46 32.29 39.84 40.35
N LYS A 47 32.17 40.83 39.46
CA LYS A 47 31.79 42.20 39.80
C LYS A 47 30.27 42.43 39.61
N LEU A 48 29.52 41.36 39.41
CA LEU A 48 28.07 41.36 39.20
C LEU A 48 27.65 42.05 37.87
N CYS A 49 28.57 42.24 36.93
CA CYS A 49 28.21 42.69 35.58
C CYS A 49 27.61 41.54 34.78
N GLY A 50 26.33 41.64 34.43
CA GLY A 50 25.59 40.61 33.72
C GLY A 50 25.29 40.98 32.26
N LYS A 51 25.34 39.97 31.37
CA LYS A 51 24.87 40.08 30.00
C LYS A 51 23.98 38.89 29.65
N ILE A 52 22.94 39.17 28.87
CA ILE A 52 22.01 38.15 28.41
C ILE A 52 22.33 37.82 26.94
N ALA A 53 22.42 36.54 26.66
CA ALA A 53 22.46 36.00 25.29
C ALA A 53 21.30 35.01 25.11
N CYS A 54 20.70 35.02 23.91
CA CYS A 54 19.60 34.14 23.60
C CYS A 54 19.89 33.32 22.36
N PHE A 55 19.46 32.08 22.37
CA PHE A 55 19.56 31.12 21.30
C PHE A 55 18.17 30.54 20.99
N THR A 56 17.84 30.36 19.73
CA THR A 56 16.58 29.72 19.32
C THR A 56 16.85 28.28 18.93
N VAL A 57 16.20 27.37 19.63
CA VAL A 57 16.14 25.94 19.28
C VAL A 57 14.93 25.73 18.38
N SER A 58 15.16 25.28 17.17
CA SER A 58 14.13 24.82 16.26
C SER A 58 14.16 23.30 16.19
N ILE A 59 12.99 22.68 16.10
CA ILE A 59 12.89 21.25 15.78
C ILE A 59 12.43 21.11 14.33
N ASN A 60 12.95 20.11 13.67
CA ASN A 60 12.52 19.70 12.35
C ASN A 60 12.01 18.25 12.45
N PRO A 61 10.72 18.07 12.87
CA PRO A 61 10.19 16.73 13.11
C PRO A 61 10.21 15.91 11.84
N MET A 62 10.61 14.64 11.97
CA MET A 62 10.53 13.68 10.88
C MET A 62 9.07 13.27 10.67
N ILE A 63 8.54 13.50 9.48
CA ILE A 63 7.19 13.12 9.05
C ILE A 63 7.32 12.07 7.95
N LEU A 64 6.58 10.97 8.09
CA LEU A 64 6.55 9.87 7.15
C LEU A 64 5.21 9.87 6.40
N ASP A 65 5.26 10.03 5.09
CA ASP A 65 4.12 9.81 4.18
C ASP A 65 4.34 8.47 3.46
N ILE A 66 3.43 7.51 3.68
CA ILE A 66 3.53 6.17 3.12
C ILE A 66 2.37 5.93 2.16
N LYS A 67 2.70 5.43 0.95
CA LYS A 67 1.72 5.09 -0.09
C LYS A 67 1.93 3.66 -0.55
N SER A 68 0.84 3.00 -0.91
CA SER A 68 0.88 1.65 -1.48
C SER A 68 0.08 1.56 -2.77
N THR A 69 0.45 0.60 -3.61
CA THR A 69 -0.29 0.22 -4.80
C THR A 69 -0.80 -1.20 -4.62
N ALA A 70 -2.09 -1.41 -4.83
CA ALA A 70 -2.72 -2.73 -4.77
C ALA A 70 -2.16 -3.64 -5.88
N ILE A 71 -2.25 -4.97 -5.67
CA ILE A 71 -1.98 -5.93 -6.73
C ILE A 71 -2.94 -5.73 -7.92
N SER A 72 -2.50 -6.07 -9.13
CA SER A 72 -3.34 -5.92 -10.34
C SER A 72 -4.40 -7.01 -10.44
N CYS A 73 -4.03 -8.27 -10.16
CA CYS A 73 -4.88 -9.44 -10.26
C CYS A 73 -4.73 -10.33 -9.03
N PRO A 74 -5.74 -11.14 -8.68
CA PRO A 74 -5.62 -12.16 -7.65
C PRO A 74 -4.45 -13.11 -7.93
N GLY A 75 -3.67 -13.42 -6.89
CA GLY A 75 -2.52 -14.32 -7.00
C GLY A 75 -1.26 -13.72 -7.64
N VAL A 76 -1.30 -12.47 -8.11
CA VAL A 76 -0.13 -11.77 -8.65
C VAL A 76 0.53 -10.93 -7.57
N ASN A 77 1.86 -11.08 -7.42
CA ASN A 77 2.65 -10.37 -6.43
C ASN A 77 3.31 -9.14 -7.08
N ASN A 78 2.54 -8.12 -7.43
CA ASN A 78 3.02 -6.89 -8.05
C ASN A 78 2.60 -5.61 -7.30
N GLY A 79 2.18 -5.76 -6.06
CA GLY A 79 1.96 -4.64 -5.16
C GLY A 79 3.26 -3.90 -4.84
N SER A 80 3.16 -2.66 -4.39
CA SER A 80 4.30 -1.86 -3.96
C SER A 80 3.95 -0.97 -2.77
N ALA A 81 4.96 -0.55 -2.04
CA ALA A 81 4.86 0.48 -1.02
C ALA A 81 6.07 1.41 -1.10
N ASN A 82 5.83 2.70 -0.85
CA ASN A 82 6.86 3.74 -0.84
C ASN A 82 6.64 4.64 0.37
N VAL A 83 7.73 5.01 1.05
CA VAL A 83 7.72 6.01 2.11
C VAL A 83 8.50 7.24 1.68
N THR A 84 7.88 8.41 1.86
CA THR A 84 8.52 9.72 1.67
C THR A 84 8.76 10.33 3.05
N VAL A 85 9.98 10.79 3.29
CA VAL A 85 10.39 11.42 4.55
C VAL A 85 10.52 12.91 4.34
N THR A 86 9.90 13.71 5.21
CA THR A 86 10.09 15.15 5.29
C THR A 86 10.53 15.54 6.70
N GLY A 87 11.42 16.50 6.83
CA GLY A 87 12.03 16.85 8.12
C GLY A 87 13.03 15.80 8.60
N GLY A 88 13.43 15.89 9.88
CA GLY A 88 14.54 15.10 10.42
C GLY A 88 15.90 15.54 9.87
N THR A 89 16.90 14.70 10.02
CA THR A 89 18.29 14.94 9.57
C THR A 89 18.74 13.83 8.62
N ALA A 90 18.92 14.14 7.34
CA ALA A 90 19.45 13.17 6.37
C ALA A 90 20.92 12.79 6.70
N PRO A 91 21.40 11.59 6.31
CA PRO A 91 20.67 10.53 5.60
C PRO A 91 19.69 9.75 6.48
N TYR A 92 18.74 9.05 5.82
CA TYR A 92 17.75 8.20 6.47
C TYR A 92 18.06 6.73 6.24
N GLU A 93 17.90 5.92 7.30
CA GLU A 93 17.95 4.47 7.23
C GLU A 93 16.53 3.92 7.28
N TYR A 94 16.23 2.93 6.44
CA TYR A 94 14.92 2.29 6.33
C TYR A 94 15.00 0.84 6.76
N LYS A 95 13.97 0.37 7.46
CA LYS A 95 13.81 -1.04 7.82
C LYS A 95 12.35 -1.43 7.70
N TRP A 96 12.03 -2.19 6.66
CA TRP A 96 10.70 -2.72 6.44
C TRP A 96 10.48 -4.04 7.20
N SER A 97 9.22 -4.37 7.43
CA SER A 97 8.80 -5.67 7.97
C SER A 97 9.23 -6.85 7.08
N THR A 98 9.54 -6.61 5.82
CA THR A 98 10.10 -7.58 4.87
C THR A 98 11.62 -7.76 4.99
N GLY A 99 12.29 -6.93 5.78
CA GLY A 99 13.75 -6.87 5.88
C GLY A 99 14.42 -5.93 4.87
N ALA A 100 13.69 -5.35 3.93
CA ALA A 100 14.24 -4.39 2.96
C ALA A 100 14.67 -3.09 3.65
N THR A 101 15.69 -2.43 3.06
CA THR A 101 16.33 -1.21 3.59
C THR A 101 16.25 -0.02 2.65
N THR A 102 15.41 -0.08 1.63
CA THR A 102 15.19 0.99 0.64
C THR A 102 13.93 1.80 0.97
N SER A 103 13.80 3.01 0.44
CA SER A 103 12.58 3.83 0.61
C SER A 103 11.33 3.25 -0.05
N ALA A 104 11.50 2.28 -0.96
CA ALA A 104 10.40 1.62 -1.65
C ALA A 104 10.63 0.10 -1.70
N ILE A 105 9.52 -0.65 -1.64
CA ILE A 105 9.48 -2.11 -1.78
C ILE A 105 8.44 -2.49 -2.83
N ASN A 106 8.77 -3.51 -3.63
CA ASN A 106 7.97 -3.97 -4.77
C ASN A 106 7.71 -5.48 -4.69
N ASN A 107 6.95 -6.01 -5.65
CA ASN A 107 6.59 -7.42 -5.74
C ASN A 107 5.89 -7.95 -4.49
N LEU A 108 5.03 -7.12 -3.91
CA LEU A 108 4.34 -7.41 -2.67
C LEU A 108 3.06 -8.20 -2.91
N GLN A 109 2.81 -9.14 -2.03
CA GLN A 109 1.51 -9.78 -1.86
C GLN A 109 0.54 -8.82 -1.14
N PRO A 110 -0.79 -9.08 -1.18
CA PRO A 110 -1.72 -8.41 -0.29
C PRO A 110 -1.32 -8.61 1.17
N GLY A 111 -1.31 -7.53 1.93
CA GLY A 111 -0.90 -7.58 3.33
C GLY A 111 -0.53 -6.22 3.89
N THR A 112 -0.19 -6.21 5.17
CA THR A 112 0.21 -5.00 5.89
C THR A 112 1.73 -4.93 5.98
N TYR A 113 2.28 -3.77 5.65
CA TYR A 113 3.72 -3.50 5.62
C TYR A 113 4.04 -2.30 6.49
N THR A 114 5.00 -2.49 7.39
CA THR A 114 5.47 -1.44 8.29
C THR A 114 6.90 -1.10 7.95
N VAL A 115 7.22 0.18 7.92
CA VAL A 115 8.58 0.70 7.80
C VAL A 115 8.95 1.45 9.07
N THR A 116 10.17 1.21 9.55
CA THR A 116 10.84 2.04 10.54
C THR A 116 11.88 2.86 9.81
N VAL A 117 11.86 4.17 10.00
CA VAL A 117 12.86 5.09 9.45
C VAL A 117 13.63 5.71 10.59
N ILE A 118 14.96 5.75 10.47
CA ILE A 118 15.87 6.35 11.44
C ILE A 118 16.65 7.45 10.71
N ASP A 119 16.69 8.64 11.26
CA ASP A 119 17.49 9.75 10.73
C ASP A 119 18.92 9.75 11.28
N ALA A 120 19.81 10.56 10.69
CA ALA A 120 21.22 10.66 11.12
C ALA A 120 21.37 11.20 12.55
N GLY A 121 20.35 11.82 13.13
CA GLY A 121 20.29 12.25 14.53
C GLY A 121 19.85 11.13 15.48
N GLY A 122 19.58 9.91 14.99
CA GLY A 122 19.09 8.78 15.77
C GLY A 122 17.59 8.84 16.08
N CYS A 123 16.85 9.78 15.47
CA CYS A 123 15.40 9.85 15.60
C CYS A 123 14.74 8.79 14.74
N SER A 124 13.80 8.04 15.32
CA SER A 124 13.07 7.00 14.61
C SER A 124 11.57 7.32 14.52
N GLY A 125 10.97 6.92 13.42
CA GLY A 125 9.53 6.95 13.20
C GLY A 125 9.07 5.66 12.52
N THR A 126 7.81 5.32 12.68
CA THR A 126 7.20 4.17 12.02
C THR A 126 5.99 4.59 11.20
N ALA A 127 5.81 3.97 10.05
CA ALA A 127 4.61 4.12 9.24
C ALA A 127 4.16 2.75 8.73
N THR A 128 2.85 2.61 8.57
CA THR A 128 2.24 1.34 8.15
C THR A 128 1.29 1.59 6.99
N THR A 129 1.28 0.69 6.01
CA THR A 129 0.35 0.72 4.89
C THR A 129 -0.14 -0.69 4.58
N THR A 130 -1.25 -0.79 3.86
CA THR A 130 -1.81 -2.05 3.40
C THR A 130 -1.79 -2.10 1.88
N VAL A 131 -1.16 -3.13 1.32
CA VAL A 131 -1.32 -3.50 -0.08
C VAL A 131 -2.62 -4.27 -0.22
N ALA A 132 -3.58 -3.69 -0.90
CA ALA A 132 -4.89 -4.31 -1.06
C ALA A 132 -4.84 -5.48 -2.05
N GLY A 133 -5.58 -6.54 -1.74
CA GLY A 133 -5.87 -7.63 -2.65
C GLY A 133 -6.91 -7.24 -3.70
N LYS A 134 -7.16 -8.15 -4.64
CA LYS A 134 -8.25 -8.06 -5.62
C LYS A 134 -9.16 -9.26 -5.49
N ASN A 135 -10.45 -9.02 -5.62
CA ASN A 135 -11.42 -10.11 -5.69
C ASN A 135 -11.24 -10.91 -6.99
N PRO A 136 -11.32 -12.24 -6.94
CA PRO A 136 -11.28 -13.05 -8.15
C PRO A 136 -12.47 -12.74 -9.05
N ILE A 137 -12.29 -12.97 -10.36
CA ILE A 137 -13.38 -12.97 -11.31
C ILE A 137 -14.23 -14.20 -11.06
N GLN A 138 -15.54 -14.01 -10.88
CA GLN A 138 -16.52 -15.07 -10.78
C GLN A 138 -17.30 -15.11 -12.09
N ILE A 139 -17.46 -16.29 -12.67
CA ILE A 139 -18.26 -16.49 -13.89
C ILE A 139 -19.44 -17.40 -13.52
N VAL A 140 -20.63 -16.96 -13.87
CA VAL A 140 -21.86 -17.76 -13.79
C VAL A 140 -22.28 -18.08 -15.22
N LEU A 141 -22.53 -19.36 -15.50
CA LEU A 141 -23.06 -19.85 -16.76
C LEU A 141 -24.52 -20.21 -16.59
N ASP A 142 -25.33 -19.87 -17.59
CA ASP A 142 -26.75 -20.16 -17.70
C ASP A 142 -26.97 -20.93 -19.01
N PRO A 143 -26.95 -22.28 -18.95
CA PRO A 143 -27.09 -23.15 -20.13
C PRO A 143 -28.58 -23.36 -20.48
N ASP A 144 -28.87 -23.30 -21.77
CA ASP A 144 -30.12 -23.74 -22.37
C ASP A 144 -29.83 -24.91 -23.30
N ASN A 145 -30.26 -26.11 -22.88
CA ASN A 145 -29.95 -27.35 -23.57
C ASN A 145 -30.73 -27.50 -24.88
N PRO A 146 -30.19 -28.21 -25.88
CA PRO A 146 -30.94 -28.54 -27.10
C PRO A 146 -32.24 -29.30 -26.77
N ILE A 147 -33.28 -29.05 -27.56
CA ILE A 147 -34.61 -29.64 -27.33
C ILE A 147 -34.59 -31.13 -27.71
N CYS A 148 -33.97 -31.47 -28.85
CA CYS A 148 -33.81 -32.84 -29.30
C CYS A 148 -32.33 -33.16 -29.42
N ALA A 149 -31.98 -34.44 -29.29
CA ALA A 149 -30.62 -34.92 -29.49
C ALA A 149 -30.15 -34.63 -30.94
N GLY A 150 -28.97 -34.00 -31.08
CA GLY A 150 -28.42 -33.57 -32.36
C GLY A 150 -28.90 -32.22 -32.90
N ASP A 151 -29.85 -31.56 -32.21
CA ASP A 151 -30.28 -30.19 -32.58
C ASP A 151 -29.18 -29.16 -32.33
N LEU A 152 -29.20 -28.10 -33.15
CA LEU A 152 -28.33 -26.95 -33.03
C LEU A 152 -29.08 -25.72 -32.44
N ASN A 153 -29.86 -25.94 -31.42
CA ASN A 153 -30.67 -24.86 -30.79
C ASN A 153 -30.36 -24.61 -29.33
N GLY A 154 -29.28 -25.20 -28.82
CA GLY A 154 -28.75 -24.91 -27.49
C GLY A 154 -28.08 -23.54 -27.41
N ALA A 155 -28.01 -22.98 -26.21
CA ALA A 155 -27.37 -21.71 -25.93
C ALA A 155 -26.70 -21.70 -24.56
N ILE A 156 -25.73 -20.85 -24.36
CA ILE A 156 -25.12 -20.59 -23.02
C ILE A 156 -24.92 -19.07 -22.89
N ALA A 157 -25.43 -18.50 -21.80
CA ALA A 157 -25.11 -17.15 -21.40
C ALA A 157 -24.06 -17.16 -20.28
N ALA A 158 -23.07 -16.27 -20.37
CA ALA A 158 -22.08 -16.05 -19.35
C ALA A 158 -22.23 -14.66 -18.72
N SER A 159 -22.18 -14.59 -17.40
CA SER A 159 -22.07 -13.34 -16.65
C SER A 159 -20.83 -13.38 -15.76
N ALA A 160 -20.02 -12.31 -15.78
CA ALA A 160 -18.83 -12.20 -14.95
C ALA A 160 -18.96 -11.05 -13.96
N SER A 161 -18.42 -11.24 -12.75
CA SER A 161 -18.36 -10.26 -11.68
C SER A 161 -17.03 -10.32 -10.93
N GLY A 162 -16.74 -9.32 -10.07
CA GLY A 162 -15.44 -9.24 -9.37
C GLY A 162 -14.34 -8.63 -10.25
N GLY A 163 -13.09 -9.01 -10.02
CA GLY A 163 -11.94 -8.46 -10.74
C GLY A 163 -11.87 -6.93 -10.74
N ASN A 164 -11.53 -6.37 -11.90
CA ASN A 164 -11.52 -4.91 -12.14
C ASN A 164 -12.69 -4.44 -13.04
N GLY A 165 -13.66 -5.32 -13.33
CA GLY A 165 -14.80 -5.04 -14.19
C GLY A 165 -14.47 -4.93 -15.68
N GLY A 166 -15.48 -4.58 -16.51
CA GLY A 166 -15.29 -4.37 -17.95
C GLY A 166 -14.82 -5.62 -18.67
N PHE A 167 -15.63 -6.69 -18.61
CA PHE A 167 -15.24 -8.01 -19.10
C PHE A 167 -15.38 -8.14 -20.60
N ILE A 168 -14.38 -8.80 -21.21
CA ILE A 168 -14.44 -9.36 -22.55
C ILE A 168 -14.47 -10.89 -22.44
N TYR A 169 -15.22 -11.55 -23.31
CA TYR A 169 -15.41 -13.00 -23.28
C TYR A 169 -14.72 -13.64 -24.48
N ARG A 170 -14.24 -14.84 -24.31
CA ARG A 170 -13.74 -15.69 -25.39
C ARG A 170 -14.13 -17.15 -25.13
N TRP A 171 -14.96 -17.67 -26.00
CA TRP A 171 -15.42 -19.06 -25.93
C TRP A 171 -14.50 -20.02 -26.67
N SER A 172 -14.58 -21.30 -26.32
CA SER A 172 -13.94 -22.40 -27.05
C SER A 172 -14.37 -22.47 -28.50
N THR A 173 -15.54 -21.97 -28.87
CA THR A 173 -16.04 -21.82 -30.25
C THR A 173 -15.39 -20.67 -31.03
N GLY A 174 -14.62 -19.79 -30.34
CA GLY A 174 -14.04 -18.57 -30.90
C GLY A 174 -14.93 -17.35 -30.78
N ALA A 175 -16.19 -17.50 -30.33
CA ALA A 175 -17.10 -16.36 -30.11
C ALA A 175 -16.60 -15.45 -28.97
N THR A 176 -16.97 -14.15 -29.06
CA THR A 176 -16.54 -13.12 -28.10
C THR A 176 -17.71 -12.40 -27.41
N THR A 177 -18.93 -12.82 -27.70
CA THR A 177 -20.14 -12.32 -27.05
C THR A 177 -20.33 -12.96 -25.67
N ASN A 178 -21.09 -12.32 -24.81
CA ASN A 178 -21.43 -12.93 -23.51
C ASN A 178 -22.43 -14.10 -23.64
N THR A 179 -23.08 -14.26 -24.80
CA THR A 179 -24.00 -15.38 -25.08
C THR A 179 -23.60 -16.01 -26.39
N ILE A 180 -23.61 -17.34 -26.43
CA ILE A 180 -23.45 -18.16 -27.64
C ILE A 180 -24.69 -19.01 -27.82
N ALA A 181 -25.11 -19.18 -29.07
CA ALA A 181 -26.31 -19.92 -29.44
C ALA A 181 -26.05 -20.76 -30.70
N GLY A 182 -27.01 -21.59 -31.07
CA GLY A 182 -26.85 -22.50 -32.17
C GLY A 182 -25.93 -23.68 -31.84
N LEU A 183 -25.98 -24.13 -30.59
CA LEU A 183 -25.09 -25.15 -30.06
C LEU A 183 -25.75 -26.52 -30.05
N SER A 184 -24.95 -27.56 -30.34
CA SER A 184 -25.30 -28.95 -30.02
C SER A 184 -24.97 -29.28 -28.58
N GLU A 185 -25.31 -30.51 -28.15
CA GLU A 185 -24.74 -31.08 -26.93
C GLU A 185 -23.22 -31.08 -27.00
N GLY A 186 -22.56 -30.77 -25.84
CA GLY A 186 -21.12 -30.70 -25.77
C GLY A 186 -20.59 -29.88 -24.60
N ILE A 187 -19.28 -29.84 -24.51
CA ILE A 187 -18.56 -29.08 -23.45
C ILE A 187 -18.13 -27.73 -24.03
N TYR A 188 -18.49 -26.66 -23.37
CA TYR A 188 -18.18 -25.29 -23.78
C TYR A 188 -17.43 -24.59 -22.65
N THR A 189 -16.30 -23.96 -22.97
CA THR A 189 -15.48 -23.19 -22.04
C THR A 189 -15.47 -21.74 -22.44
N VAL A 190 -15.64 -20.85 -21.46
CA VAL A 190 -15.49 -19.40 -21.64
C VAL A 190 -14.34 -18.89 -20.78
N THR A 191 -13.58 -17.98 -21.35
CA THR A 191 -12.59 -17.16 -20.61
C THR A 191 -13.14 -15.73 -20.54
N ALA A 192 -13.29 -15.20 -19.34
CA ALA A 192 -13.56 -13.77 -19.10
C ALA A 192 -12.26 -13.06 -18.72
N THR A 193 -12.00 -11.94 -19.37
CA THR A 193 -10.82 -11.08 -19.11
C THR A 193 -11.30 -9.69 -18.71
N ASP A 194 -10.80 -9.15 -17.60
CA ASP A 194 -11.14 -7.81 -17.15
C ASP A 194 -10.27 -6.72 -17.81
N VAL A 195 -10.55 -5.44 -17.54
CA VAL A 195 -9.84 -4.28 -18.13
C VAL A 195 -8.34 -4.22 -17.75
N ARG A 196 -7.90 -4.99 -16.78
CA ARG A 196 -6.49 -5.09 -16.39
C ARG A 196 -5.80 -6.36 -16.90
N GLY A 197 -6.50 -7.19 -17.67
CA GLY A 197 -5.99 -8.43 -18.22
C GLY A 197 -6.03 -9.61 -17.24
N CYS A 198 -6.72 -9.50 -16.09
CA CYS A 198 -6.95 -10.66 -15.24
C CYS A 198 -7.98 -11.58 -15.88
N THR A 199 -7.78 -12.88 -15.80
CA THR A 199 -8.61 -13.88 -16.47
C THR A 199 -9.22 -14.86 -15.46
N ALA A 200 -10.40 -15.36 -15.79
CA ALA A 200 -10.99 -16.56 -15.21
C ALA A 200 -11.62 -17.40 -16.31
N THR A 201 -11.76 -18.70 -16.05
CA THR A 201 -12.41 -19.65 -16.97
C THR A 201 -13.54 -20.35 -16.27
N ALA A 202 -14.61 -20.62 -17.02
CA ALA A 202 -15.68 -21.49 -16.60
C ALA A 202 -16.05 -22.44 -17.72
N THR A 203 -16.51 -23.63 -17.37
CA THR A 203 -16.87 -24.67 -18.33
C THR A 203 -18.25 -25.20 -17.96
N ASP A 204 -19.08 -25.41 -18.96
CA ASP A 204 -20.39 -26.06 -18.81
C ASP A 204 -20.60 -27.09 -19.92
N THR A 205 -21.57 -27.98 -19.67
CA THR A 205 -21.89 -29.07 -20.57
C THR A 205 -23.37 -28.98 -20.95
N LEU A 206 -23.63 -28.74 -22.25
CA LEU A 206 -24.98 -28.90 -22.78
C LEU A 206 -25.29 -30.38 -22.93
N LEU A 207 -26.35 -30.80 -22.26
CA LEU A 207 -26.83 -32.16 -22.28
C LEU A 207 -27.65 -32.42 -23.58
N PRO A 208 -27.65 -33.67 -24.11
CA PRO A 208 -28.52 -33.99 -25.22
C PRO A 208 -29.98 -33.81 -24.87
N GLY A 209 -30.75 -33.25 -25.76
CA GLY A 209 -32.20 -33.18 -25.66
C GLY A 209 -32.89 -34.54 -25.74
N SER A 210 -34.21 -34.54 -25.87
CA SER A 210 -35.01 -35.75 -25.96
C SER A 210 -34.66 -36.57 -27.18
N ASN A 211 -34.51 -37.87 -27.01
CA ASN A 211 -34.29 -38.83 -28.11
C ASN A 211 -35.63 -39.54 -28.43
N LEU A 212 -36.35 -39.08 -29.46
CA LEU A 212 -37.57 -39.68 -29.89
C LEU A 212 -37.29 -40.88 -30.80
N ALA A 213 -37.53 -42.07 -30.32
CA ALA A 213 -37.43 -43.30 -31.14
C ALA A 213 -38.81 -43.67 -31.73
N VAL A 214 -38.89 -43.78 -33.04
CA VAL A 214 -40.07 -44.29 -33.75
C VAL A 214 -39.84 -45.80 -33.96
N LYS A 215 -40.71 -46.63 -33.38
CA LYS A 215 -40.75 -48.08 -33.70
C LYS A 215 -41.77 -48.26 -34.81
N PRO A 216 -41.39 -48.80 -35.97
CA PRO A 216 -42.35 -49.17 -37.00
C PRO A 216 -43.24 -50.35 -36.46
N ILE A 217 -44.54 -50.18 -36.53
CA ILE A 217 -45.51 -51.25 -36.27
C ILE A 217 -45.76 -51.95 -37.59
N GLY A 218 -45.22 -53.14 -37.76
CA GLY A 218 -45.55 -53.99 -38.92
C GLY A 218 -47.01 -54.42 -38.89
N VAL A 219 -47.69 -54.35 -40.09
CA VAL A 219 -49.01 -54.89 -40.33
C VAL A 219 -48.88 -56.39 -40.63
#